data_b16819eb3aeb57d05d05fb436110c83e
#
_entry.id   b16819eb3aeb57d05d05fb436110c83e
#
_cell.length_a   1.000
_cell.length_b   1.000
_cell.length_c   1.000
_cell.angle_alpha   90.00
_cell.angle_beta   90.00
_cell.angle_gamma   90.00
#
_symmetry.space_group_name_H-M   'P 1'
#
loop_
_entity.id
_entity.type
_entity.pdbx_description
1 polymer ?
#
loop_
_entity_poly.entity_id
_entity_poly.type
_entity_poly.pdbx_seq_one_letter_code
_entity_poly.pdbx_strand_id
1 'polypeptide(L)'
;MTYFSKNDSLKSGYNAYIDAAADDMGTQMDVGLLVLEPGDTYRIEEVEKECAVLLFSGDVTFGWNGEAVRGARPDCFRYEAYCLLAPRKTPITLTAHAHSELYIQKTVNDRDYTPVLYTPETVQTQHAGANGELMGCMRREIKTFFDYDNMPESNMVLGEVLNFPGKWSSYPPHHHPQPEVYFYRFDHPQGFGAGFANGEIYKTGHNGLAVITSGFHSQTAAPGYAMCYAWGIRHLDGDPWKKTRIDDPEHEWLWKRDANEHIFKMEGEQTK
;
A
#
# COMPACT_ATOMS: atom_id res chain seq x y z
N MET A 1 6.71 11.90 11.05
CA MET A 1 5.75 11.42 10.03
C MET A 1 5.04 12.59 9.42
N THR A 2 4.67 12.49 8.13
CA THR A 2 3.90 13.53 7.42
C THR A 2 2.68 12.89 6.76
N TYR A 3 1.52 13.54 6.88
CA TYR A 3 0.30 13.15 6.17
C TYR A 3 -0.24 14.33 5.36
N PHE A 4 -0.64 14.07 4.13
CA PHE A 4 -1.29 15.06 3.27
C PHE A 4 -2.20 14.41 2.23
N SER A 5 -3.10 15.19 1.64
CA SER A 5 -3.99 14.75 0.56
C SER A 5 -3.97 15.77 -0.57
N LYS A 6 -4.12 15.26 -1.80
CA LYS A 6 -4.27 16.06 -3.01
C LYS A 6 -5.64 15.88 -3.67
N ASN A 7 -6.60 15.34 -2.95
CA ASN A 7 -7.91 14.96 -3.50
C ASN A 7 -8.58 16.09 -4.31
N ASP A 8 -8.55 17.31 -3.79
CA ASP A 8 -9.17 18.48 -4.43
C ASP A 8 -8.35 19.07 -5.61
N SER A 9 -7.17 18.54 -5.89
CA SER A 9 -6.26 19.04 -6.92
C SER A 9 -5.84 18.00 -7.96
N LEU A 10 -6.43 16.80 -7.92
CA LEU A 10 -6.13 15.74 -8.89
C LEU A 10 -6.56 16.15 -10.29
N LYS A 11 -5.70 15.82 -11.26
CA LYS A 11 -5.90 16.09 -12.69
C LYS A 11 -5.70 14.82 -13.47
N SER A 12 -6.23 14.76 -14.69
CA SER A 12 -5.83 13.74 -15.66
C SER A 12 -4.32 13.78 -15.87
N GLY A 13 -3.70 12.62 -16.00
CA GLY A 13 -2.27 12.42 -16.04
C GLY A 13 -1.65 12.13 -14.66
N TYR A 14 -0.33 12.26 -14.56
CA TYR A 14 0.42 11.93 -13.35
C TYR A 14 0.37 13.05 -12.33
N ASN A 15 -0.04 12.70 -11.13
CA ASN A 15 -0.11 13.58 -9.96
C ASN A 15 0.97 13.13 -8.95
N ALA A 16 2.11 13.82 -8.93
CA ALA A 16 3.19 13.54 -7.99
C ALA A 16 2.77 13.85 -6.55
N TYR A 17 2.95 12.91 -5.64
CA TYR A 17 2.82 13.09 -4.19
C TYR A 17 4.19 13.29 -3.55
N ILE A 18 5.16 12.48 -3.91
CA ILE A 18 6.56 12.63 -3.56
C ILE A 18 7.34 12.65 -4.88
N ASP A 19 8.23 13.64 -5.01
CA ASP A 19 9.24 13.73 -6.05
C ASP A 19 10.60 13.73 -5.36
N ALA A 20 11.29 12.59 -5.39
CA ALA A 20 12.55 12.40 -4.67
C ALA A 20 13.68 13.34 -5.14
N ALA A 21 13.57 13.89 -6.35
CA ALA A 21 14.54 14.87 -6.84
C ALA A 21 14.31 16.27 -6.25
N ALA A 22 13.07 16.60 -5.88
CA ALA A 22 12.73 17.89 -5.29
C ALA A 22 12.74 17.82 -3.75
N ASP A 23 12.04 16.85 -3.18
CA ASP A 23 11.99 16.55 -1.75
C ASP A 23 11.51 15.11 -1.56
N ASP A 24 12.41 14.21 -1.20
CA ASP A 24 12.12 12.80 -1.00
C ASP A 24 11.41 12.50 0.34
N MET A 25 11.26 13.50 1.17
CA MET A 25 10.65 13.40 2.51
C MET A 25 11.27 12.27 3.38
N GLY A 26 12.53 11.91 3.10
CA GLY A 26 13.24 10.81 3.74
C GLY A 26 12.86 9.41 3.26
N THR A 27 12.11 9.29 2.15
CA THR A 27 11.63 8.00 1.63
C THR A 27 12.55 7.37 0.60
N GLN A 28 13.34 8.19 -0.12
CA GLN A 28 14.11 7.78 -1.31
C GLN A 28 13.21 7.21 -2.43
N MET A 29 11.94 7.57 -2.47
CA MET A 29 10.96 7.12 -3.44
C MET A 29 10.22 8.27 -4.10
N ASP A 30 9.92 8.12 -5.40
CA ASP A 30 8.84 8.90 -6.02
C ASP A 30 7.52 8.14 -5.78
N VAL A 31 6.49 8.87 -5.44
CA VAL A 31 5.14 8.32 -5.26
C VAL A 31 4.12 9.22 -5.94
N GLY A 32 3.19 8.64 -6.67
CA GLY A 32 2.14 9.39 -7.33
C GLY A 32 0.92 8.58 -7.71
N LEU A 33 -0.11 9.30 -8.13
CA LEU A 33 -1.33 8.76 -8.68
C LEU A 33 -1.45 9.18 -10.15
N LEU A 34 -1.58 8.21 -11.03
CA LEU A 34 -1.86 8.42 -12.46
C LEU A 34 -3.36 8.25 -12.68
N VAL A 35 -3.99 9.27 -13.28
CA VAL A 35 -5.39 9.28 -13.67
C VAL A 35 -5.48 9.31 -15.19
N LEU A 36 -6.13 8.32 -15.78
CA LEU A 36 -6.31 8.18 -17.23
C LEU A 36 -7.79 8.12 -17.59
N GLU A 37 -8.15 8.82 -18.67
CA GLU A 37 -9.47 8.73 -19.28
C GLU A 37 -9.48 7.68 -20.38
N PRO A 38 -10.66 7.18 -20.81
CA PRO A 38 -10.75 6.18 -21.87
C PRO A 38 -10.04 6.65 -23.16
N GLY A 39 -9.11 5.84 -23.66
CA GLY A 39 -8.31 6.13 -24.85
C GLY A 39 -6.97 6.81 -24.56
N ASP A 40 -6.75 7.28 -23.35
CA ASP A 40 -5.45 7.84 -22.96
C ASP A 40 -4.36 6.78 -22.97
N THR A 41 -3.17 7.21 -23.36
CA THR A 41 -1.94 6.40 -23.26
C THR A 41 -0.90 7.19 -22.52
N TYR A 42 -0.33 6.58 -21.48
CA TYR A 42 0.75 7.16 -20.68
C TYR A 42 2.00 6.30 -20.78
N ARG A 43 3.15 6.94 -20.99
CA ARG A 43 4.45 6.28 -21.11
C ARG A 43 5.37 6.65 -19.95
N ILE A 44 5.98 5.64 -19.35
CA ILE A 44 7.00 5.79 -18.30
C ILE A 44 8.34 5.32 -18.88
N GLU A 45 9.34 6.18 -18.83
CA GLU A 45 10.71 5.89 -19.26
C GLU A 45 11.68 6.33 -18.16
N GLU A 46 12.15 5.39 -17.38
CA GLU A 46 13.07 5.62 -16.28
C GLU A 46 14.45 5.05 -16.62
N VAL A 47 15.48 5.88 -16.50
CA VAL A 47 16.87 5.49 -16.83
C VAL A 47 17.60 4.90 -15.62
N GLU A 48 17.28 5.40 -14.43
CA GLU A 48 17.94 5.06 -13.17
C GLU A 48 17.02 4.38 -12.16
N LYS A 49 15.70 4.55 -12.34
CA LYS A 49 14.71 4.09 -11.37
C LYS A 49 13.99 2.84 -11.88
N GLU A 50 13.78 1.89 -11.00
CA GLU A 50 12.74 0.88 -11.16
C GLU A 50 11.37 1.48 -10.90
N CYS A 51 10.33 0.88 -11.44
CA CYS A 51 8.96 1.39 -11.39
C CYS A 51 7.98 0.27 -11.05
N ALA A 52 7.12 0.53 -10.06
CA ALA A 52 5.95 -0.29 -9.76
C ALA A 52 4.68 0.48 -10.10
N VAL A 53 3.74 -0.18 -10.78
CA VAL A 53 2.45 0.38 -11.22
C VAL A 53 1.33 -0.52 -10.74
N LEU A 54 0.55 -0.07 -9.76
CA LEU A 54 -0.58 -0.79 -9.18
C LEU A 54 -1.90 -0.20 -9.68
N LEU A 55 -2.74 -1.01 -10.30
CA LEU A 55 -4.10 -0.61 -10.70
C LEU A 55 -5.03 -0.58 -9.47
N PHE A 56 -5.49 0.60 -9.07
CA PHE A 56 -6.52 0.74 -8.04
C PHE A 56 -7.92 0.53 -8.61
N SER A 57 -8.20 1.13 -9.76
CA SER A 57 -9.49 0.97 -10.45
C SER A 57 -9.34 1.26 -11.94
N GLY A 58 -10.19 0.65 -12.76
CA GLY A 58 -10.27 0.89 -14.19
C GLY A 58 -10.01 -0.34 -15.05
N ASP A 59 -9.63 -0.10 -16.29
CA ASP A 59 -9.37 -1.11 -17.31
C ASP A 59 -8.19 -0.62 -18.16
N VAL A 60 -7.05 -1.26 -18.05
CA VAL A 60 -5.77 -0.79 -18.61
C VAL A 60 -5.03 -1.93 -19.30
N THR A 61 -4.48 -1.65 -20.46
CA THR A 61 -3.43 -2.50 -21.03
C THR A 61 -2.07 -2.04 -20.54
N PHE A 62 -1.37 -2.94 -19.85
CA PHE A 62 0.02 -2.79 -19.47
C PHE A 62 0.91 -3.30 -20.60
N GLY A 63 1.79 -2.45 -21.11
CA GLY A 63 2.75 -2.78 -22.16
C GLY A 63 4.19 -2.60 -21.70
N TRP A 64 5.07 -3.57 -21.97
CA TRP A 64 6.51 -3.51 -21.70
C TRP A 64 7.26 -4.51 -22.58
N ASN A 65 8.43 -4.17 -23.07
CA ASN A 65 9.32 -5.07 -23.83
C ASN A 65 8.64 -5.88 -24.94
N GLY A 66 7.60 -5.33 -25.59
CA GLY A 66 6.83 -6.02 -26.61
C GLY A 66 5.68 -6.90 -26.08
N GLU A 67 5.58 -7.09 -24.76
CA GLU A 67 4.43 -7.70 -24.11
C GLU A 67 3.30 -6.70 -23.94
N ALA A 68 2.06 -7.18 -23.94
CA ALA A 68 0.87 -6.38 -23.67
C ALA A 68 -0.19 -7.25 -22.96
N VAL A 69 -0.55 -6.86 -21.75
CA VAL A 69 -1.55 -7.59 -20.94
C VAL A 69 -2.62 -6.62 -20.45
N ARG A 70 -3.89 -6.94 -20.68
CA ARG A 70 -5.02 -6.16 -20.20
C ARG A 70 -5.43 -6.60 -18.81
N GLY A 71 -5.53 -5.64 -17.88
CA GLY A 71 -6.03 -5.82 -16.53
C GLY A 71 -7.25 -4.94 -16.29
N ALA A 72 -8.34 -5.52 -15.79
CA ALA A 72 -9.54 -4.79 -15.42
C ALA A 72 -9.84 -4.99 -13.94
N ARG A 73 -10.01 -3.87 -13.23
CA ARG A 73 -10.28 -3.83 -11.79
C ARG A 73 -11.30 -2.73 -11.51
N PRO A 74 -12.59 -3.05 -11.36
CA PRO A 74 -13.61 -2.04 -11.09
C PRO A 74 -13.35 -1.21 -9.83
N ASP A 75 -12.85 -1.83 -8.77
CA ASP A 75 -12.43 -1.17 -7.51
C ASP A 75 -11.42 -2.03 -6.73
N CYS A 76 -10.70 -1.40 -5.82
CA CYS A 76 -9.72 -2.08 -4.95
C CYS A 76 -10.33 -2.72 -3.69
N PHE A 77 -11.63 -2.72 -3.52
CA PHE A 77 -12.31 -3.25 -2.34
C PHE A 77 -12.87 -4.66 -2.55
N ARG A 78 -13.22 -5.01 -3.78
CA ARG A 78 -13.91 -6.27 -4.13
C ARG A 78 -13.17 -7.10 -5.15
N TYR A 79 -12.19 -6.51 -5.83
CA TYR A 79 -11.51 -7.15 -6.96
C TYR A 79 -10.00 -7.25 -6.73
N GLU A 80 -9.45 -8.33 -7.23
CA GLU A 80 -8.02 -8.61 -7.11
C GLU A 80 -7.18 -7.65 -7.96
N ALA A 81 -5.93 -7.46 -7.57
CA ALA A 81 -5.07 -6.44 -8.11
C ALA A 81 -4.24 -6.88 -9.32
N TYR A 82 -3.87 -5.91 -10.15
CA TYR A 82 -2.80 -6.00 -11.15
C TYR A 82 -1.68 -5.04 -10.74
N CYS A 83 -0.45 -5.53 -10.66
CA CYS A 83 0.72 -4.73 -10.32
C CYS A 83 1.89 -5.09 -11.23
N LEU A 84 2.35 -4.14 -12.03
CA LEU A 84 3.56 -4.31 -12.86
C LEU A 84 4.77 -3.78 -12.09
N LEU A 85 5.80 -4.59 -11.93
CA LEU A 85 7.13 -4.18 -11.49
C LEU A 85 8.10 -4.28 -12.66
N ALA A 86 8.83 -3.22 -12.97
CA ALA A 86 9.81 -3.19 -14.03
C ALA A 86 11.12 -2.53 -13.57
N PRO A 87 12.29 -3.06 -13.97
CA PRO A 87 13.58 -2.44 -13.68
C PRO A 87 13.77 -1.15 -14.50
N ARG A 88 14.77 -0.38 -14.13
CA ARG A 88 15.23 0.76 -14.94
C ARG A 88 15.37 0.40 -16.42
N LYS A 89 15.27 1.39 -17.30
CA LYS A 89 15.43 1.25 -18.76
C LYS A 89 14.39 0.35 -19.43
N THR A 90 13.33 -0.02 -18.72
CA THR A 90 12.19 -0.73 -19.28
C THR A 90 11.08 0.29 -19.56
N PRO A 91 10.81 0.64 -20.83
CA PRO A 91 9.68 1.48 -21.15
C PRO A 91 8.37 0.78 -20.80
N ILE A 92 7.52 1.46 -20.03
CA ILE A 92 6.18 1.00 -19.69
C ILE A 92 5.18 1.85 -20.47
N THR A 93 4.19 1.22 -21.10
CA THR A 93 3.07 1.91 -21.73
C THR A 93 1.77 1.47 -21.07
N LEU A 94 0.95 2.42 -20.67
CA LEU A 94 -0.34 2.20 -20.02
C LEU A 94 -1.42 2.79 -20.91
N THR A 95 -2.31 1.95 -21.47
CA THR A 95 -3.41 2.39 -22.32
C THR A 95 -4.73 2.12 -21.61
N ALA A 96 -5.48 3.17 -21.31
CA ALA A 96 -6.74 3.08 -20.59
C ALA A 96 -7.92 2.79 -21.54
N HIS A 97 -8.77 1.83 -21.15
CA HIS A 97 -10.03 1.49 -21.83
C HIS A 97 -11.26 2.02 -21.07
N ALA A 98 -11.07 2.41 -19.81
CA ALA A 98 -12.05 3.08 -18.97
C ALA A 98 -11.33 4.14 -18.14
N HIS A 99 -12.09 5.00 -17.43
CA HIS A 99 -11.49 5.87 -16.38
C HIS A 99 -10.69 4.98 -15.43
N SER A 100 -9.42 5.30 -15.25
CA SER A 100 -8.48 4.42 -14.53
C SER A 100 -7.58 5.21 -13.60
N GLU A 101 -7.35 4.66 -12.42
CA GLU A 101 -6.47 5.24 -11.40
C GLU A 101 -5.41 4.22 -11.00
N LEU A 102 -4.15 4.62 -11.13
CA LEU A 102 -2.99 3.75 -10.89
C LEU A 102 -2.04 4.42 -9.89
N TYR A 103 -1.67 3.69 -8.86
CA TYR A 103 -0.58 4.09 -7.96
C TYR A 103 0.75 3.78 -8.62
N ILE A 104 1.68 4.72 -8.56
CA ILE A 104 3.03 4.57 -9.10
C ILE A 104 4.04 4.83 -7.99
N GLN A 105 4.97 3.91 -7.82
CA GLN A 105 6.10 4.01 -6.90
C GLN A 105 7.39 3.73 -7.67
N LYS A 106 8.40 4.58 -7.46
CA LYS A 106 9.70 4.44 -8.14
C LYS A 106 10.83 4.70 -7.16
N THR A 107 11.96 4.02 -7.35
CA THR A 107 13.20 4.30 -6.62
C THR A 107 14.42 3.99 -7.48
N VAL A 108 15.56 4.59 -7.17
CA VAL A 108 16.82 4.28 -7.85
C VAL A 108 17.20 2.83 -7.60
N ASN A 109 17.50 2.11 -8.68
CA ASN A 109 17.99 0.74 -8.64
C ASN A 109 18.92 0.49 -9.83
N ASP A 110 20.15 0.04 -9.56
CA ASP A 110 21.14 -0.27 -10.60
C ASP A 110 21.13 -1.74 -11.02
N ARG A 111 20.35 -2.59 -10.37
CA ARG A 111 20.20 -4.01 -10.70
C ARG A 111 19.21 -4.20 -11.83
N ASP A 112 19.53 -5.14 -12.70
CA ASP A 112 18.67 -5.53 -13.81
C ASP A 112 17.96 -6.85 -13.48
N TYR A 113 16.66 -6.92 -13.81
CA TYR A 113 15.83 -8.11 -13.64
C TYR A 113 14.72 -8.13 -14.70
N THR A 114 14.02 -9.25 -14.82
CA THR A 114 12.90 -9.36 -15.75
C THR A 114 11.66 -8.68 -15.18
N PRO A 115 10.96 -7.82 -15.93
CA PRO A 115 9.70 -7.25 -15.49
C PRO A 115 8.68 -8.33 -15.12
N VAL A 116 7.91 -8.09 -14.08
CA VAL A 116 6.89 -9.04 -13.59
C VAL A 116 5.54 -8.32 -13.48
N LEU A 117 4.51 -8.86 -14.11
CA LEU A 117 3.13 -8.47 -13.87
C LEU A 117 2.50 -9.46 -12.87
N TYR A 118 2.23 -8.95 -11.69
CA TYR A 118 1.45 -9.65 -10.66
C TYR A 118 -0.02 -9.51 -10.99
N THR A 119 -0.72 -10.65 -11.06
CA THR A 119 -2.13 -10.73 -11.47
C THR A 119 -2.96 -11.42 -10.37
N PRO A 120 -4.31 -11.42 -10.47
CA PRO A 120 -5.18 -12.14 -9.55
C PRO A 120 -4.79 -13.60 -9.30
N GLU A 121 -4.22 -14.25 -10.31
CA GLU A 121 -3.84 -15.68 -10.24
C GLU A 121 -2.48 -15.91 -9.55
N THR A 122 -1.62 -14.87 -9.51
CA THR A 122 -0.24 -15.01 -9.01
C THR A 122 -0.05 -14.45 -7.61
N VAL A 123 -0.96 -13.62 -7.13
CA VAL A 123 -0.88 -13.00 -5.79
C VAL A 123 -1.83 -13.70 -4.83
N GLN A 124 -1.30 -14.14 -3.69
CA GLN A 124 -2.11 -14.75 -2.64
C GLN A 124 -2.60 -13.68 -1.65
N THR A 125 -3.87 -13.78 -1.27
CA THR A 125 -4.45 -12.94 -0.23
C THR A 125 -4.30 -13.62 1.13
N GLN A 126 -3.66 -12.94 2.08
CA GLN A 126 -3.63 -13.35 3.48
C GLN A 126 -4.84 -12.77 4.22
N HIS A 127 -5.68 -13.62 4.80
CA HIS A 127 -6.83 -13.24 5.61
C HIS A 127 -6.42 -13.06 7.08
N ALA A 128 -5.90 -11.90 7.43
CA ALA A 128 -5.46 -11.60 8.79
C ALA A 128 -6.63 -11.22 9.70
N GLY A 129 -6.59 -11.65 10.96
CA GLY A 129 -7.67 -11.40 11.93
C GLY A 129 -8.96 -12.20 11.67
N ALA A 130 -8.92 -13.23 10.79
CA ALA A 130 -10.09 -14.01 10.40
C ALA A 130 -10.60 -14.94 11.50
N ASN A 131 -9.75 -15.29 12.47
CA ASN A 131 -10.10 -16.18 13.59
C ASN A 131 -10.64 -15.44 14.83
N GLY A 132 -10.95 -14.14 14.68
CA GLY A 132 -11.49 -13.33 15.78
C GLY A 132 -10.43 -12.73 16.71
N GLU A 133 -9.18 -12.66 16.26
CA GLU A 133 -8.09 -12.07 17.03
C GLU A 133 -8.47 -10.66 17.51
N LEU A 134 -8.15 -10.37 18.78
CA LEU A 134 -8.48 -9.13 19.47
C LEU A 134 -9.96 -8.74 19.33
N MET A 135 -10.86 -9.69 19.63
CA MET A 135 -12.32 -9.53 19.54
C MET A 135 -12.80 -9.18 18.12
N GLY A 136 -12.11 -9.69 17.09
CA GLY A 136 -12.42 -9.46 15.70
C GLY A 136 -12.06 -8.06 15.20
N CYS A 137 -11.31 -7.27 15.97
CA CYS A 137 -10.91 -5.93 15.56
C CYS A 137 -9.81 -5.89 14.51
N MET A 138 -9.14 -7.03 14.26
CA MET A 138 -7.96 -7.12 13.40
C MET A 138 -8.23 -7.62 11.97
N ARG A 139 -9.50 -7.77 11.59
CA ARG A 139 -9.84 -8.36 10.30
C ARG A 139 -9.44 -7.46 9.13
N ARG A 140 -8.57 -7.98 8.28
CA ARG A 140 -8.10 -7.35 7.05
C ARG A 140 -7.60 -8.38 6.04
N GLU A 141 -7.49 -7.99 4.80
CA GLU A 141 -6.87 -8.78 3.74
C GLU A 141 -5.56 -8.11 3.32
N ILE A 142 -4.49 -8.89 3.25
CA ILE A 142 -3.15 -8.40 2.93
C ILE A 142 -2.69 -9.08 1.65
N LYS A 143 -2.25 -8.29 0.68
CA LYS A 143 -1.60 -8.75 -0.53
C LYS A 143 -0.19 -8.16 -0.57
N THR A 144 0.81 -9.01 -0.72
CA THR A 144 2.19 -8.58 -0.99
C THR A 144 2.49 -8.96 -2.44
N PHE A 145 2.70 -7.97 -3.29
CA PHE A 145 3.06 -8.22 -4.68
C PHE A 145 4.50 -8.69 -4.74
N PHE A 146 5.39 -7.87 -4.22
CA PHE A 146 6.81 -8.20 -4.13
C PHE A 146 7.43 -7.67 -2.84
N ASP A 147 8.38 -8.42 -2.34
CA ASP A 147 9.24 -8.09 -1.20
C ASP A 147 10.63 -8.74 -1.41
N TYR A 148 11.49 -8.65 -0.41
CA TYR A 148 12.84 -9.20 -0.50
C TYR A 148 12.89 -10.72 -0.69
N ASP A 149 11.84 -11.47 -0.30
CA ASP A 149 11.81 -12.92 -0.41
C ASP A 149 11.55 -13.40 -1.84
N ASN A 150 10.71 -12.68 -2.59
CA ASN A 150 10.31 -13.07 -3.95
C ASN A 150 10.92 -12.20 -5.07
N MET A 151 11.50 -11.04 -4.72
CA MET A 151 12.15 -10.11 -5.66
C MET A 151 13.33 -9.39 -4.98
N PRO A 152 14.40 -10.13 -4.61
CA PRO A 152 15.55 -9.54 -3.90
C PRO A 152 16.35 -8.54 -4.75
N GLU A 153 16.14 -8.52 -6.05
CA GLU A 153 16.73 -7.54 -6.97
C GLU A 153 16.04 -6.17 -6.90
N SER A 154 14.80 -6.09 -6.43
CA SER A 154 14.13 -4.81 -6.22
C SER A 154 14.67 -4.11 -4.97
N ASN A 155 14.71 -2.78 -5.01
CA ASN A 155 14.97 -1.91 -3.86
C ASN A 155 13.67 -1.50 -3.13
N MET A 156 12.53 -2.00 -3.59
CA MET A 156 11.22 -1.67 -3.02
C MET A 156 10.47 -2.91 -2.55
N VAL A 157 9.50 -2.65 -1.71
CA VAL A 157 8.38 -3.53 -1.41
C VAL A 157 7.10 -2.82 -1.83
N LEU A 158 6.14 -3.55 -2.35
CA LEU A 158 4.79 -3.04 -2.56
C LEU A 158 3.76 -4.11 -2.23
N GLY A 159 2.78 -3.70 -1.47
CA GLY A 159 1.61 -4.49 -1.18
C GLY A 159 0.35 -3.64 -1.04
N GLU A 160 -0.76 -4.30 -0.80
CA GLU A 160 -2.06 -3.69 -0.59
C GLU A 160 -2.74 -4.32 0.62
N VAL A 161 -3.42 -3.52 1.41
CA VAL A 161 -4.28 -4.00 2.50
C VAL A 161 -5.69 -3.48 2.30
N LEU A 162 -6.66 -4.39 2.34
CA LEU A 162 -8.06 -4.07 2.53
C LEU A 162 -8.41 -4.19 4.02
N ASN A 163 -8.67 -3.07 4.66
CA ASN A 163 -9.10 -3.00 6.04
C ASN A 163 -10.62 -2.87 6.12
N PHE A 164 -11.27 -3.81 6.81
CA PHE A 164 -12.74 -3.81 6.93
C PHE A 164 -13.23 -2.63 7.80
N PRO A 165 -14.50 -2.21 7.64
CA PRO A 165 -15.04 -1.08 8.41
C PRO A 165 -14.87 -1.25 9.92
N GLY A 166 -14.31 -0.21 10.56
CA GLY A 166 -14.05 -0.18 12.00
C GLY A 166 -12.91 -1.09 12.48
N LYS A 167 -12.11 -1.64 11.56
CA LYS A 167 -11.02 -2.56 11.92
C LYS A 167 -9.66 -1.89 11.91
N TRP A 168 -8.72 -2.51 12.60
CA TRP A 168 -7.34 -2.04 12.74
C TRP A 168 -6.40 -2.78 11.81
N SER A 169 -5.33 -2.09 11.41
CA SER A 169 -4.23 -2.60 10.60
C SER A 169 -2.91 -2.09 11.12
N SER A 170 -1.80 -2.78 10.77
CA SER A 170 -0.48 -2.44 11.33
C SER A 170 -0.48 -2.41 12.86
N TYR A 171 -1.32 -3.24 13.48
CA TYR A 171 -1.55 -3.27 14.92
C TYR A 171 -1.18 -4.66 15.49
N PRO A 172 -0.66 -4.79 16.72
CA PRO A 172 -0.21 -3.70 17.63
C PRO A 172 0.79 -2.75 16.98
N PRO A 173 0.98 -1.53 17.55
CA PRO A 173 1.94 -0.57 16.99
C PRO A 173 3.32 -1.19 16.87
N HIS A 174 3.99 -0.92 15.76
CA HIS A 174 5.31 -1.46 15.47
C HIS A 174 6.14 -0.47 14.65
N HIS A 175 7.45 -0.72 14.57
CA HIS A 175 8.34 0.03 13.70
C HIS A 175 9.36 -0.88 13.00
N HIS A 176 10.01 -0.33 12.00
CA HIS A 176 11.20 -0.85 11.34
C HIS A 176 12.04 0.33 10.81
N PRO A 177 13.35 0.14 10.56
CA PRO A 177 14.23 1.25 10.14
C PRO A 177 13.96 1.76 8.72
N GLN A 178 13.39 0.92 7.84
CA GLN A 178 13.14 1.27 6.45
C GLN A 178 11.98 2.28 6.35
N PRO A 179 12.09 3.33 5.51
CA PRO A 179 11.00 4.27 5.29
C PRO A 179 9.83 3.59 4.57
N GLU A 180 8.62 3.97 4.96
CA GLU A 180 7.38 3.43 4.45
C GLU A 180 6.40 4.54 4.08
N VAL A 181 5.54 4.25 3.11
CA VAL A 181 4.43 5.10 2.70
C VAL A 181 3.13 4.32 2.67
N TYR A 182 2.02 4.98 3.04
CA TYR A 182 0.67 4.46 2.87
C TYR A 182 -0.15 5.39 2.00
N PHE A 183 -0.68 4.87 0.87
CA PHE A 183 -1.58 5.61 -0.01
C PHE A 183 -3.01 5.08 0.18
N TYR A 184 -3.91 5.92 0.68
CA TYR A 184 -5.24 5.53 1.15
C TYR A 184 -6.33 5.69 0.10
N ARG A 185 -7.19 4.68 0.03
CA ARG A 185 -8.46 4.68 -0.71
C ARG A 185 -9.58 4.31 0.25
N PHE A 186 -10.73 4.93 0.08
CA PHE A 186 -11.96 4.58 0.82
C PHE A 186 -13.06 4.22 -0.17
N ASP A 187 -13.94 3.29 0.22
CA ASP A 187 -15.07 2.83 -0.60
C ASP A 187 -16.10 3.91 -0.89
N HIS A 188 -16.06 5.01 -0.12
CA HIS A 188 -16.83 6.22 -0.33
C HIS A 188 -15.87 7.44 -0.30
N PRO A 189 -16.11 8.48 -1.14
CA PRO A 189 -15.24 9.65 -1.19
C PRO A 189 -15.06 10.38 0.14
N GLN A 190 -16.10 10.39 0.99
CA GLN A 190 -16.08 10.98 2.35
C GLN A 190 -15.52 10.03 3.41
N GLY A 191 -15.18 8.79 3.05
CA GLY A 191 -14.60 7.79 3.96
C GLY A 191 -13.34 8.31 4.63
N PHE A 192 -13.14 7.91 5.87
CA PHE A 192 -11.99 8.32 6.65
C PHE A 192 -11.56 7.23 7.64
N GLY A 193 -10.39 7.42 8.19
CA GLY A 193 -9.81 6.60 9.24
C GLY A 193 -8.89 7.43 10.11
N ALA A 194 -8.08 6.76 10.90
CA ALA A 194 -7.02 7.38 11.68
C ALA A 194 -5.73 6.59 11.50
N GLY A 195 -4.62 7.31 11.37
CA GLY A 195 -3.27 6.77 11.47
C GLY A 195 -2.59 7.32 12.72
N PHE A 196 -1.75 6.49 13.31
CA PHE A 196 -1.02 6.76 14.53
C PHE A 196 0.46 6.56 14.25
N ALA A 197 1.29 7.52 14.62
CA ALA A 197 2.74 7.35 14.57
C ALA A 197 3.42 8.30 15.56
N ASN A 198 4.37 7.79 16.33
CA ASN A 198 5.14 8.57 17.32
C ASN A 198 4.28 9.34 18.33
N GLY A 199 3.16 8.77 18.77
CA GLY A 199 2.23 9.44 19.69
C GLY A 199 1.34 10.50 19.05
N GLU A 200 1.48 10.76 17.75
CA GLU A 200 0.62 11.67 16.99
C GLU A 200 -0.49 10.90 16.26
N ILE A 201 -1.61 11.56 16.06
CA ILE A 201 -2.77 11.02 15.36
C ILE A 201 -3.10 11.93 14.17
N TYR A 202 -3.35 11.34 13.02
CA TYR A 202 -3.82 12.05 11.85
C TYR A 202 -5.07 11.40 11.27
N LYS A 203 -5.99 12.22 10.77
CA LYS A 203 -7.15 11.73 10.05
C LYS A 203 -6.74 11.30 8.65
N THR A 204 -6.92 10.03 8.30
CA THR A 204 -6.73 9.55 6.93
C THR A 204 -7.97 9.80 6.09
N GLY A 205 -7.81 10.11 4.83
CA GLY A 205 -8.89 10.34 3.87
C GLY A 205 -8.58 9.76 2.50
N HIS A 206 -9.56 9.76 1.62
CA HIS A 206 -9.43 9.27 0.26
C HIS A 206 -8.33 10.05 -0.50
N ASN A 207 -7.48 9.33 -1.24
CA ASN A 207 -6.31 9.89 -1.93
C ASN A 207 -5.32 10.63 -1.00
N GLY A 208 -5.25 10.23 0.25
CA GLY A 208 -4.24 10.70 1.19
C GLY A 208 -2.99 9.84 1.17
N LEU A 209 -1.85 10.45 1.48
CA LEU A 209 -0.56 9.78 1.64
C LEU A 209 -0.02 10.03 3.05
N ALA A 210 0.40 8.98 3.72
CA ALA A 210 1.22 9.04 4.92
C ALA A 210 2.65 8.63 4.60
N VAL A 211 3.61 9.38 5.15
CA VAL A 211 5.04 9.10 5.07
C VAL A 211 5.53 8.76 6.47
N ILE A 212 6.09 7.58 6.65
CA ILE A 212 6.54 7.04 7.93
C ILE A 212 8.03 6.73 7.81
N THR A 213 8.87 7.54 8.45
CA THR A 213 10.33 7.37 8.43
C THR A 213 10.90 6.90 9.76
N SER A 214 10.06 6.85 10.79
CA SER A 214 10.47 6.39 12.12
C SER A 214 9.28 6.18 13.04
N GLY A 215 9.51 5.43 14.12
CA GLY A 215 8.63 5.28 15.27
C GLY A 215 7.47 4.30 15.08
N PHE A 216 6.86 3.97 16.21
CA PHE A 216 5.74 3.04 16.25
C PHE A 216 4.54 3.61 15.51
N HIS A 217 3.95 2.81 14.63
CA HIS A 217 2.81 3.21 13.82
C HIS A 217 1.73 2.12 13.77
N SER A 218 0.50 2.56 13.54
CA SER A 218 -0.69 1.73 13.33
C SER A 218 -1.79 2.55 12.67
N GLN A 219 -2.89 1.91 12.25
CA GLN A 219 -3.98 2.61 11.59
C GLN A 219 -5.31 1.88 11.71
N THR A 220 -6.40 2.60 11.51
CA THR A 220 -7.76 2.06 11.58
C THR A 220 -8.69 2.74 10.56
N ALA A 221 -9.66 1.99 10.05
CA ALA A 221 -10.77 2.53 9.29
C ALA A 221 -11.90 2.97 10.24
N ALA A 222 -12.58 4.06 9.92
CA ALA A 222 -13.79 4.44 10.66
C ALA A 222 -14.90 3.40 10.46
N PRO A 223 -15.79 3.19 11.46
CA PRO A 223 -16.98 2.36 11.27
C PRO A 223 -17.81 2.83 10.08
N GLY A 224 -18.26 1.87 9.25
CA GLY A 224 -19.05 2.14 8.04
C GLY A 224 -18.25 2.36 6.76
N TYR A 225 -16.92 2.48 6.81
CA TYR A 225 -16.06 2.67 5.63
C TYR A 225 -15.00 1.58 5.54
N ALA A 226 -14.87 0.97 4.36
CA ALA A 226 -13.73 0.13 4.05
C ALA A 226 -12.55 1.01 3.61
N MET A 227 -11.35 0.67 4.08
CA MET A 227 -10.12 1.36 3.73
C MET A 227 -9.20 0.40 2.99
N CYS A 228 -8.92 0.68 1.74
CA CYS A 228 -7.85 0.03 1.00
C CYS A 228 -6.63 0.96 0.98
N TYR A 229 -5.43 0.45 1.18
CA TYR A 229 -4.24 1.25 1.03
C TYR A 229 -3.10 0.45 0.41
N ALA A 230 -2.39 1.09 -0.51
CA ALA A 230 -1.08 0.61 -0.93
C ALA A 230 -0.06 0.91 0.17
N TRP A 231 0.78 -0.05 0.50
CA TRP A 231 1.92 0.14 1.39
C TRP A 231 3.21 -0.13 0.62
N GLY A 232 4.11 0.83 0.68
CA GLY A 232 5.37 0.79 -0.03
C GLY A 232 6.53 1.04 0.90
N ILE A 233 7.58 0.21 0.83
CA ILE A 233 8.80 0.33 1.63
C ILE A 233 9.99 0.47 0.69
N ARG A 234 10.96 1.31 1.06
CA ARG A 234 12.29 1.35 0.42
C ARG A 234 13.28 0.56 1.27
N HIS A 235 13.91 -0.43 0.67
CA HIS A 235 15.01 -1.14 1.32
C HIS A 235 16.17 -0.19 1.61
N LEU A 236 16.80 -0.32 2.78
CA LEU A 236 18.02 0.38 3.09
C LEU A 236 19.23 -0.42 2.56
N ASP A 237 20.28 0.30 2.18
CA ASP A 237 21.50 -0.32 1.70
C ASP A 237 22.15 -1.16 2.82
N GLY A 238 22.36 -2.45 2.54
CA GLY A 238 22.88 -3.40 3.54
C GLY A 238 21.86 -3.88 4.59
N ASP A 239 20.67 -3.27 4.65
CA ASP A 239 19.59 -3.64 5.57
C ASP A 239 18.23 -3.65 4.87
N PRO A 240 17.98 -4.60 3.95
CA PRO A 240 16.70 -4.72 3.30
C PRO A 240 15.60 -5.11 4.30
N TRP A 241 14.39 -4.62 4.08
CA TRP A 241 13.24 -5.06 4.87
C TRP A 241 12.95 -6.55 4.61
N LYS A 242 13.10 -7.37 5.62
CA LYS A 242 12.84 -8.83 5.61
C LYS A 242 11.69 -9.17 6.55
N LYS A 243 10.58 -8.48 6.39
CA LYS A 243 9.43 -8.58 7.29
C LYS A 243 9.79 -8.18 8.72
N THR A 244 10.82 -7.34 8.86
CA THR A 244 11.26 -6.80 10.15
C THR A 244 10.11 -6.06 10.79
N ARG A 245 9.79 -6.47 12.02
CA ARG A 245 8.76 -5.86 12.84
C ARG A 245 9.26 -5.82 14.28
N ILE A 246 9.36 -4.62 14.82
CA ILE A 246 9.69 -4.39 16.23
C ILE A 246 8.43 -3.81 16.87
N ASP A 247 7.76 -4.63 17.67
CA ASP A 247 6.51 -4.23 18.33
C ASP A 247 6.77 -3.29 19.49
N ASP A 248 5.80 -2.42 19.76
CA ASP A 248 5.82 -1.54 20.93
C ASP A 248 5.73 -2.40 22.20
N PRO A 249 6.74 -2.33 23.09
CA PRO A 249 6.78 -3.15 24.31
C PRO A 249 5.55 -2.96 25.23
N GLU A 250 4.93 -1.78 25.23
CA GLU A 250 3.72 -1.52 26.02
C GLU A 250 2.52 -2.35 25.56
N HIS A 251 2.56 -2.81 24.30
CA HIS A 251 1.46 -3.52 23.64
C HIS A 251 1.79 -4.98 23.31
N GLU A 252 2.97 -5.50 23.65
CA GLU A 252 3.38 -6.89 23.37
C GLU A 252 2.46 -7.93 23.99
N TRP A 253 1.78 -7.60 25.09
CA TRP A 253 0.83 -8.51 25.73
C TRP A 253 -0.31 -8.95 24.80
N LEU A 254 -0.63 -8.15 23.79
CA LEU A 254 -1.67 -8.45 22.79
C LEU A 254 -1.32 -9.63 21.86
N TRP A 255 -0.04 -10.01 21.81
CA TRP A 255 0.42 -11.18 21.06
C TRP A 255 0.36 -12.49 21.87
N LYS A 256 0.11 -12.40 23.18
CA LYS A 256 0.01 -13.58 24.03
C LYS A 256 -1.24 -14.40 23.65
N ARG A 257 -1.11 -15.70 23.81
CA ARG A 257 -2.18 -16.66 23.46
C ARG A 257 -3.49 -16.41 24.20
N ASP A 258 -3.40 -15.87 25.40
CA ASP A 258 -4.51 -15.55 26.29
C ASP A 258 -4.93 -14.06 26.22
N ALA A 259 -4.43 -13.30 25.26
CA ALA A 259 -4.73 -11.86 25.15
C ALA A 259 -6.24 -11.56 25.18
N ASN A 260 -7.04 -12.37 24.48
CA ASN A 260 -8.50 -12.19 24.45
C ASN A 260 -9.17 -12.36 25.81
N GLU A 261 -8.52 -13.04 26.78
CA GLU A 261 -9.03 -13.20 28.14
C GLU A 261 -8.85 -11.95 29.00
N HIS A 262 -7.85 -11.13 28.64
CA HIS A 262 -7.50 -9.90 29.34
C HIS A 262 -8.11 -8.64 28.73
N ILE A 263 -8.75 -8.75 27.56
CA ILE A 263 -9.52 -7.63 26.97
C ILE A 263 -10.77 -7.41 27.80
N PHE A 264 -11.08 -6.13 28.08
CA PHE A 264 -12.28 -5.75 28.83
C PHE A 264 -13.55 -6.36 28.23
N LYS A 265 -14.37 -6.94 29.09
CA LYS A 265 -15.70 -7.49 28.77
C LYS A 265 -16.69 -7.04 29.84
N MET A 266 -17.93 -6.80 29.44
CA MET A 266 -19.00 -6.58 30.42
C MET A 266 -19.34 -7.88 31.13
N GLU A 267 -19.67 -7.81 32.45
CA GLU A 267 -20.14 -8.96 33.20
C GLU A 267 -21.40 -9.55 32.53
N GLY A 268 -21.37 -10.86 32.23
CA GLY A 268 -22.48 -11.56 31.60
C GLY A 268 -22.45 -11.63 30.07
N GLU A 269 -21.51 -10.98 29.38
CA GLU A 269 -21.27 -11.19 27.96
C GLU A 269 -20.50 -12.49 27.71
N GLN A 270 -21.22 -13.48 27.17
CA GLN A 270 -20.53 -14.66 26.60
C GLN A 270 -20.02 -14.32 25.20
N THR A 271 -18.76 -14.57 24.96
CA THR A 271 -18.20 -14.57 23.59
C THR A 271 -18.96 -15.58 22.74
N LYS A 272 -19.75 -15.08 21.79
CA LYS A 272 -20.37 -15.91 20.76
C LYS A 272 -19.33 -16.31 19.71
#